data_915a79c918198022bcc78e32ed426c79
#
_entry.id   915a79c918198022bcc78e32ed426c79
#
_cell.length_a   1.000
_cell.length_b   1.000
_cell.length_c   1.000
_cell.angle_alpha   90.00
_cell.angle_beta   90.00
_cell.angle_gamma   90.00
#
_symmetry.space_group_name_H-M   'P 1'
#
loop_
_entity.id
_entity.type
_entity.pdbx_description
1 polymer ?
#
loop_
_entity_poly.entity_id
_entity_poly.type
_entity_poly.pdbx_seq_one_letter_code
_entity_poly.pdbx_strand_id
1 'polypeptide(L)'
;MKRRAVSIVFVAIVTTLVSSCAIPDSGEVSAIDPDDIPYELDATTTAAPTTTVAPTTTSPMAASTTSTSTTVPVEVVDLFFVAGTQLVPISRLLLSPAVAPQVIAALAEGVPQGDAAAGLRTALPADFVATVVVARGVATVDLPPSFITNLPGAEQRLAIAQIVLTMTRRAGVGQVTFTTESRAQSVPRGRGDLTEPGGAVACDDYANLLPAGYSC
;
A
#
# COMPACT_ATOMS: atom_id res chain seq x y z
N MET A 1 26.81 -40.11 41.53
CA MET A 1 27.79 -39.22 40.93
C MET A 1 27.92 -39.47 39.41
N LYS A 2 26.82 -39.43 38.58
CA LYS A 2 26.85 -39.72 37.11
C LYS A 2 26.01 -38.77 36.29
N ARG A 3 25.59 -37.60 36.78
CA ARG A 3 24.70 -36.66 36.06
C ARG A 3 25.33 -35.32 35.70
N ARG A 4 26.64 -35.09 35.93
CA ARG A 4 27.33 -33.82 35.67
C ARG A 4 28.26 -33.81 34.44
N ALA A 5 28.45 -34.95 33.76
CA ALA A 5 29.37 -35.06 32.64
C ALA A 5 28.73 -34.90 31.25
N VAL A 6 27.38 -34.88 31.15
CA VAL A 6 26.68 -34.78 29.85
C VAL A 6 26.39 -33.32 29.44
N SER A 7 26.38 -32.37 30.37
CA SER A 7 26.07 -30.97 30.09
C SER A 7 27.21 -30.13 29.46
N ILE A 8 28.45 -30.62 29.52
CA ILE A 8 29.62 -29.85 29.02
C ILE A 8 29.88 -30.10 27.55
N VAL A 9 29.43 -31.22 27.00
CA VAL A 9 29.67 -31.54 25.57
C VAL A 9 28.68 -30.82 24.64
N PHE A 10 27.51 -30.35 25.11
CA PHE A 10 26.50 -29.68 24.30
C PHE A 10 26.76 -28.19 24.09
N VAL A 11 27.63 -27.55 24.85
CA VAL A 11 27.95 -26.12 24.77
C VAL A 11 29.05 -25.85 23.71
N ALA A 12 29.84 -26.85 23.33
CA ALA A 12 30.99 -26.66 22.43
C ALA A 12 30.67 -26.76 20.93
N ILE A 13 29.41 -27.11 20.51
CA ILE A 13 29.06 -27.33 19.09
C ILE A 13 28.23 -26.15 18.50
N VAL A 14 27.82 -25.16 19.30
CA VAL A 14 26.98 -24.07 18.80
C VAL A 14 27.76 -22.83 18.32
N THR A 15 29.09 -22.82 18.39
CA THR A 15 29.90 -21.61 18.11
C THR A 15 30.52 -21.51 16.73
N THR A 16 30.13 -22.27 15.71
CA THR A 16 30.80 -22.25 14.39
C THR A 16 29.90 -22.04 13.18
N LEU A 17 28.79 -21.34 13.28
CA LEU A 17 27.96 -20.99 12.11
C LEU A 17 27.57 -19.50 12.10
N VAL A 18 28.54 -18.61 12.24
CA VAL A 18 28.37 -17.22 11.81
C VAL A 18 29.17 -17.05 10.51
N SER A 19 28.60 -17.54 9.42
CA SER A 19 29.02 -17.13 8.08
C SER A 19 28.58 -15.70 7.88
N SER A 20 29.47 -14.76 8.11
CA SER A 20 29.36 -13.36 7.73
C SER A 20 29.18 -13.30 6.21
N CYS A 21 28.00 -12.90 5.74
CA CYS A 21 27.86 -12.33 4.40
C CYS A 21 28.59 -10.98 4.42
N ALA A 22 29.85 -10.97 4.03
CA ALA A 22 30.59 -9.77 3.75
C ALA A 22 29.99 -9.15 2.48
N ILE A 23 29.26 -8.04 2.60
CA ILE A 23 28.99 -7.13 1.50
C ILE A 23 30.35 -6.55 1.11
N PRO A 24 30.80 -6.71 -0.16
CA PRO A 24 32.03 -6.07 -0.60
C PRO A 24 31.85 -4.55 -0.56
N ASP A 25 32.60 -3.91 0.31
CA ASP A 25 32.63 -2.45 0.51
C ASP A 25 33.55 -1.78 -0.52
N SER A 26 33.45 -2.23 -1.78
CA SER A 26 34.15 -1.61 -2.91
C SER A 26 33.19 -0.60 -3.53
N GLY A 27 33.19 0.64 -2.99
CA GLY A 27 32.53 1.79 -3.59
C GLY A 27 33.17 2.25 -4.92
N GLU A 28 33.75 1.35 -5.67
CA GLU A 28 34.31 1.60 -7.00
C GLU A 28 33.20 1.39 -8.03
N VAL A 29 32.67 2.50 -8.54
CA VAL A 29 31.73 2.48 -9.66
C VAL A 29 32.54 2.11 -10.89
N SER A 30 32.52 0.83 -11.29
CA SER A 30 33.09 0.40 -12.56
C SER A 30 32.15 0.87 -13.68
N ALA A 31 32.68 1.61 -14.63
CA ALA A 31 31.97 1.93 -15.85
C ALA A 31 31.73 0.62 -16.63
N ILE A 32 30.48 0.36 -17.02
CA ILE A 32 30.14 -0.76 -17.87
C ILE A 32 30.64 -0.45 -19.28
N ASP A 33 31.34 -1.41 -19.89
CA ASP A 33 31.81 -1.26 -21.28
C ASP A 33 30.58 -1.14 -22.21
N PRO A 34 30.55 -0.14 -23.12
CA PRO A 34 29.44 0.04 -24.05
C PRO A 34 29.12 -1.23 -24.85
N ASP A 35 30.13 -2.08 -25.14
CA ASP A 35 29.93 -3.32 -25.89
C ASP A 35 29.23 -4.44 -25.08
N ASP A 36 29.12 -4.28 -23.74
CA ASP A 36 28.45 -5.23 -22.85
C ASP A 36 26.98 -4.85 -22.57
N ILE A 37 26.48 -3.76 -23.16
CA ILE A 37 25.08 -3.31 -22.95
C ILE A 37 24.17 -4.04 -23.96
N PRO A 38 23.32 -4.99 -23.53
CA PRO A 38 22.38 -5.64 -24.42
C PRO A 38 21.31 -4.64 -24.91
N TYR A 39 20.84 -4.83 -26.14
CA TYR A 39 19.75 -4.06 -26.77
C TYR A 39 20.08 -2.62 -27.19
N GLU A 40 21.35 -2.28 -27.45
CA GLU A 40 21.79 -0.97 -28.00
C GLU A 40 21.22 0.25 -27.20
N LEU A 41 21.13 0.13 -25.88
CA LEU A 41 20.60 1.18 -25.03
C LEU A 41 21.56 2.38 -24.84
N ASP A 42 22.77 2.28 -25.36
CA ASP A 42 23.78 3.33 -25.41
C ASP A 42 23.63 4.27 -26.60
N ALA A 43 22.73 3.98 -27.54
CA ALA A 43 22.49 4.81 -28.71
C ALA A 43 21.83 6.15 -28.31
N THR A 44 22.69 7.10 -27.93
CA THR A 44 22.27 8.49 -27.73
C THR A 44 21.92 9.09 -29.09
N THR A 45 20.63 9.21 -29.42
CA THR A 45 20.15 9.89 -30.61
C THR A 45 20.39 11.39 -30.47
N THR A 46 21.63 11.85 -30.63
CA THR A 46 21.96 13.26 -30.75
C THR A 46 21.76 13.64 -32.22
N ALA A 47 20.59 14.14 -32.53
CA ALA A 47 20.37 14.81 -33.83
C ALA A 47 21.16 16.13 -33.83
N ALA A 48 22.30 16.15 -34.54
CA ALA A 48 23.05 17.37 -34.76
C ALA A 48 22.21 18.37 -35.61
N PRO A 49 22.16 19.65 -35.25
CA PRO A 49 21.50 20.65 -36.10
C PRO A 49 22.31 20.87 -37.38
N THR A 50 21.78 20.40 -38.49
CA THR A 50 22.33 20.74 -39.83
C THR A 50 21.94 22.15 -40.16
N THR A 51 22.89 23.07 -40.15
CA THR A 51 22.73 24.43 -40.65
C THR A 51 22.73 24.40 -42.18
N THR A 52 21.57 24.48 -42.82
CA THR A 52 21.46 24.69 -44.25
C THR A 52 20.91 26.08 -44.49
N VAL A 53 21.67 26.85 -45.26
CA VAL A 53 21.40 28.21 -45.68
C VAL A 53 20.13 28.24 -46.55
N ALA A 54 19.30 29.29 -46.33
CA ALA A 54 18.00 29.50 -46.97
C ALA A 54 18.01 29.61 -48.50
N PRO A 55 16.88 29.32 -49.14
CA PRO A 55 16.27 30.30 -50.01
C PRO A 55 14.85 30.70 -49.55
N THR A 56 14.62 31.94 -49.65
CA THR A 56 13.37 32.67 -49.41
C THR A 56 12.24 32.12 -50.28
N THR A 57 11.15 31.64 -49.71
CA THR A 57 9.84 31.65 -50.36
C THR A 57 8.74 31.46 -49.32
N THR A 58 7.91 32.47 -49.19
CA THR A 58 6.48 32.54 -48.81
C THR A 58 5.92 31.46 -47.87
N SER A 59 5.58 31.91 -46.67
CA SER A 59 4.88 31.26 -45.56
C SER A 59 3.57 30.52 -45.95
N PRO A 60 3.30 29.39 -45.33
CA PRO A 60 2.06 29.26 -44.59
C PRO A 60 2.34 29.16 -43.10
N MET A 61 1.56 29.88 -42.33
CA MET A 61 1.54 29.96 -40.87
C MET A 61 1.39 28.55 -40.30
N ALA A 62 2.51 27.97 -39.86
CA ALA A 62 2.49 26.72 -39.12
C ALA A 62 1.87 27.03 -37.76
N ALA A 63 0.68 26.51 -37.52
CA ALA A 63 0.08 26.49 -36.20
C ALA A 63 1.02 25.71 -35.25
N SER A 64 1.66 26.45 -34.38
CA SER A 64 2.40 25.85 -33.24
C SER A 64 1.40 25.10 -32.37
N THR A 65 1.30 23.79 -32.53
CA THR A 65 0.58 22.95 -31.60
C THR A 65 1.38 22.93 -30.28
N THR A 66 1.03 23.86 -29.39
CA THR A 66 1.52 23.83 -28.01
C THR A 66 0.90 22.60 -27.35
N SER A 67 1.65 21.53 -27.28
CA SER A 67 1.28 20.35 -26.45
C SER A 67 1.28 20.78 -25.01
N THR A 68 0.14 21.15 -24.47
CA THR A 68 -0.05 21.42 -23.05
C THR A 68 -0.04 20.08 -22.35
N SER A 69 1.09 19.70 -21.79
CA SER A 69 1.20 18.53 -20.90
C SER A 69 0.41 18.85 -19.63
N THR A 70 -0.82 18.37 -19.55
CA THR A 70 -1.65 18.54 -18.36
C THR A 70 -1.15 17.55 -17.30
N THR A 71 -0.33 18.01 -16.37
CA THR A 71 0.06 17.20 -15.20
C THR A 71 -1.16 17.03 -14.31
N VAL A 72 -1.69 15.81 -14.24
CA VAL A 72 -2.79 15.47 -13.33
C VAL A 72 -2.25 15.47 -11.91
N PRO A 73 -2.80 16.26 -10.98
CA PRO A 73 -2.34 16.27 -9.61
C PRO A 73 -2.62 14.92 -8.92
N VAL A 74 -1.64 14.44 -8.17
CA VAL A 74 -1.74 13.20 -7.38
C VAL A 74 -1.34 13.44 -5.93
N GLU A 75 -1.85 12.63 -5.02
CA GLU A 75 -1.45 12.62 -3.62
C GLU A 75 -1.13 11.20 -3.15
N VAL A 76 -0.25 11.10 -2.14
CA VAL A 76 0.12 9.83 -1.51
C VAL A 76 -0.93 9.48 -0.45
N VAL A 77 -1.46 8.26 -0.51
CA VAL A 77 -2.43 7.73 0.45
C VAL A 77 -1.93 6.39 0.97
N ASP A 78 -1.93 6.22 2.30
CA ASP A 78 -1.59 4.96 2.93
C ASP A 78 -2.82 4.05 2.99
N LEU A 79 -2.73 2.90 2.33
CA LEU A 79 -3.71 1.84 2.35
C LEU A 79 -3.18 0.70 3.19
N PHE A 80 -3.98 0.17 4.12
CA PHE A 80 -3.54 -0.93 4.98
C PHE A 80 -3.88 -2.28 4.39
N PHE A 81 -2.90 -3.19 4.36
CA PHE A 81 -3.03 -4.55 3.85
C PHE A 81 -2.57 -5.57 4.90
N VAL A 82 -3.07 -6.80 4.78
CA VAL A 82 -2.78 -7.88 5.73
C VAL A 82 -1.44 -8.52 5.44
N ALA A 83 -0.56 -8.56 6.45
CA ALA A 83 0.70 -9.29 6.49
C ALA A 83 0.64 -10.31 7.64
N GLY A 84 0.35 -11.57 7.34
CA GLY A 84 0.09 -12.57 8.37
C GLY A 84 -1.16 -12.24 9.20
N THR A 85 -0.99 -11.82 10.44
CA THR A 85 -2.08 -11.40 11.36
C THR A 85 -2.09 -9.90 11.64
N GLN A 86 -1.19 -9.13 11.03
CA GLN A 86 -1.04 -7.69 11.21
C GLN A 86 -1.47 -6.93 9.95
N LEU A 87 -1.67 -5.63 10.12
CA LEU A 87 -2.01 -4.71 9.05
C LEU A 87 -0.86 -3.71 8.85
N VAL A 88 -0.30 -3.68 7.66
CA VAL A 88 0.80 -2.79 7.29
C VAL A 88 0.35 -1.77 6.26
N PRO A 89 0.77 -0.50 6.37
CA PRO A 89 0.47 0.52 5.38
C PRO A 89 1.33 0.35 4.13
N ILE A 90 0.71 0.54 2.98
CA ILE A 90 1.35 0.66 1.67
C ILE A 90 0.92 1.98 1.06
N SER A 91 1.89 2.82 0.73
CA SER A 91 1.61 4.12 0.11
C SER A 91 1.26 3.95 -1.37
N ARG A 92 0.13 4.53 -1.80
CA ARG A 92 -0.32 4.58 -3.20
C ARG A 92 -0.55 6.01 -3.65
N LEU A 93 -0.25 6.26 -4.93
CA LEU A 93 -0.58 7.53 -5.58
C LEU A 93 -2.02 7.47 -6.09
N LEU A 94 -2.86 8.37 -5.62
CA LEU A 94 -4.23 8.57 -6.10
C LEU A 94 -4.39 9.95 -6.70
N LEU A 95 -5.43 10.14 -7.51
CA LEU A 95 -5.77 11.46 -8.04
C LEU A 95 -6.11 12.41 -6.90
N SER A 96 -5.55 13.61 -6.93
CA SER A 96 -5.79 14.63 -5.90
C SER A 96 -6.96 15.55 -6.29
N PRO A 97 -7.86 15.87 -5.33
CA PRO A 97 -7.91 15.37 -3.97
C PRO A 97 -8.47 13.94 -3.92
N ALA A 98 -7.78 13.04 -3.22
CA ALA A 98 -8.25 11.68 -3.06
C ALA A 98 -9.43 11.64 -2.08
N VAL A 99 -10.65 11.55 -2.58
CA VAL A 99 -11.87 11.50 -1.76
C VAL A 99 -12.09 10.10 -1.17
N ALA A 100 -12.86 10.03 -0.07
CA ALA A 100 -13.08 8.78 0.67
C ALA A 100 -13.59 7.60 -0.20
N PRO A 101 -14.54 7.77 -1.14
CA PRO A 101 -14.96 6.69 -2.04
C PRO A 101 -13.81 6.18 -2.92
N GLN A 102 -12.94 7.07 -3.41
CA GLN A 102 -11.78 6.70 -4.22
C GLN A 102 -10.76 5.88 -3.41
N VAL A 103 -10.54 6.23 -2.14
CA VAL A 103 -9.64 5.51 -1.24
C VAL A 103 -10.18 4.09 -0.96
N ILE A 104 -11.48 3.95 -0.70
CA ILE A 104 -12.10 2.62 -0.52
C ILE A 104 -12.06 1.80 -1.81
N ALA A 105 -12.29 2.42 -2.96
CA ALA A 105 -12.15 1.73 -4.25
C ALA A 105 -10.71 1.22 -4.47
N ALA A 106 -9.70 2.05 -4.21
CA ALA A 106 -8.29 1.66 -4.31
C ALA A 106 -7.91 0.55 -3.31
N LEU A 107 -8.52 0.54 -2.11
CA LEU A 107 -8.35 -0.53 -1.14
C LEU A 107 -9.00 -1.85 -1.62
N ALA A 108 -10.17 -1.76 -2.25
CA ALA A 108 -10.91 -2.89 -2.82
C ALA A 108 -10.19 -3.51 -4.04
N GLU A 109 -9.47 -2.71 -4.84
CA GLU A 109 -8.62 -3.22 -5.92
C GLU A 109 -7.56 -4.22 -5.42
N GLY A 110 -7.24 -4.17 -4.11
CA GLY A 110 -6.32 -5.07 -3.48
C GLY A 110 -4.85 -4.64 -3.58
N VAL A 111 -3.98 -5.60 -3.28
CA VAL A 111 -2.53 -5.39 -3.18
C VAL A 111 -1.92 -5.25 -4.57
N PRO A 112 -1.03 -4.25 -4.81
CA PRO A 112 -0.25 -4.18 -6.03
C PRO A 112 0.55 -5.47 -6.28
N GLN A 113 0.75 -5.85 -7.55
CA GLN A 113 1.36 -7.13 -7.92
C GLN A 113 2.72 -7.40 -7.27
N GLY A 114 3.57 -6.37 -7.14
CA GLY A 114 4.88 -6.46 -6.49
C GLY A 114 4.78 -6.77 -4.99
N ASP A 115 3.82 -6.17 -4.31
CA ASP A 115 3.61 -6.31 -2.87
C ASP A 115 2.91 -7.61 -2.50
N ALA A 116 2.09 -8.17 -3.40
CA ALA A 116 1.50 -9.50 -3.23
C ALA A 116 2.58 -10.59 -3.15
N ALA A 117 3.67 -10.45 -3.91
CA ALA A 117 4.83 -11.34 -3.83
C ALA A 117 5.57 -11.26 -2.48
N ALA A 118 5.44 -10.15 -1.74
CA ALA A 118 5.95 -9.99 -0.38
C ALA A 118 5.05 -10.62 0.71
N GLY A 119 4.01 -11.38 0.33
CA GLY A 119 3.10 -12.03 1.26
C GLY A 119 1.98 -11.13 1.81
N LEU A 120 1.75 -9.99 1.17
CA LEU A 120 0.63 -9.10 1.49
C LEU A 120 -0.65 -9.59 0.81
N ARG A 121 -1.77 -9.41 1.49
CA ARG A 121 -3.10 -9.73 0.95
C ARG A 121 -4.15 -8.73 1.41
N THR A 122 -5.26 -8.68 0.71
CA THR A 122 -6.47 -8.03 1.22
C THR A 122 -7.33 -9.03 1.97
N ALA A 123 -8.03 -8.57 3.02
CA ALA A 123 -9.10 -9.32 3.68
C ALA A 123 -10.47 -8.96 3.09
N LEU A 124 -10.53 -7.97 2.19
CA LEU A 124 -11.76 -7.62 1.49
C LEU A 124 -12.08 -8.67 0.42
N PRO A 125 -13.36 -9.04 0.23
CA PRO A 125 -13.78 -9.89 -0.88
C PRO A 125 -13.45 -9.27 -2.24
N ALA A 126 -13.23 -10.10 -3.26
CA ALA A 126 -12.89 -9.63 -4.60
C ALA A 126 -14.00 -8.79 -5.26
N ASP A 127 -15.25 -9.00 -4.83
CA ASP A 127 -16.44 -8.28 -5.27
C ASP A 127 -16.87 -7.16 -4.30
N PHE A 128 -15.96 -6.73 -3.43
CA PHE A 128 -16.26 -5.73 -2.43
C PHE A 128 -16.56 -4.37 -3.05
N VAL A 129 -17.77 -3.90 -2.84
CA VAL A 129 -18.22 -2.55 -3.21
C VAL A 129 -18.91 -1.93 -2.00
N ALA A 130 -18.42 -0.78 -1.56
CA ALA A 130 -19.02 -0.04 -0.45
C ALA A 130 -19.19 1.43 -0.82
N THR A 131 -20.24 2.07 -0.28
CA THR A 131 -20.38 3.51 -0.35
C THR A 131 -19.87 4.17 0.92
N VAL A 132 -19.26 5.35 0.78
CA VAL A 132 -18.66 6.07 1.90
C VAL A 132 -19.12 7.52 1.89
N VAL A 133 -19.58 8.00 3.04
CA VAL A 133 -19.90 9.39 3.28
C VAL A 133 -19.13 9.88 4.50
N VAL A 134 -18.43 11.01 4.37
CA VAL A 134 -17.68 11.62 5.48
C VAL A 134 -18.41 12.88 5.93
N ALA A 135 -18.75 12.93 7.22
CA ALA A 135 -19.38 14.09 7.83
C ALA A 135 -18.84 14.31 9.25
N ARG A 136 -18.43 15.52 9.58
CA ARG A 136 -17.97 15.94 10.92
C ARG A 136 -16.88 15.04 11.52
N GLY A 137 -15.96 14.55 10.70
CA GLY A 137 -14.86 13.69 11.16
C GLY A 137 -15.20 12.20 11.27
N VAL A 138 -16.42 11.80 10.91
CA VAL A 138 -16.85 10.41 10.89
C VAL A 138 -17.09 9.95 9.46
N ALA A 139 -16.47 8.85 9.07
CA ALA A 139 -16.75 8.16 7.82
C ALA A 139 -17.83 7.09 8.07
N THR A 140 -18.96 7.18 7.39
CA THR A 140 -19.98 6.13 7.38
C THR A 140 -19.76 5.26 6.15
N VAL A 141 -19.51 3.99 6.36
CA VAL A 141 -19.26 2.99 5.31
C VAL A 141 -20.44 2.04 5.24
N ASP A 142 -21.16 2.04 4.11
CA ASP A 142 -22.26 1.11 3.87
C ASP A 142 -21.72 -0.15 3.19
N LEU A 143 -21.74 -1.26 3.95
CA LEU A 143 -21.18 -2.54 3.56
C LEU A 143 -22.21 -3.36 2.77
N PRO A 144 -21.80 -4.14 1.76
CA PRO A 144 -22.70 -5.05 1.08
C PRO A 144 -23.19 -6.16 2.05
N PRO A 145 -24.45 -6.62 1.95
CA PRO A 145 -24.97 -7.67 2.83
C PRO A 145 -24.12 -8.96 2.82
N SER A 146 -23.53 -9.31 1.68
CA SER A 146 -22.63 -10.44 1.53
C SER A 146 -21.37 -10.37 2.40
N PHE A 147 -20.91 -9.17 2.74
CA PHE A 147 -19.75 -8.96 3.59
C PHE A 147 -19.96 -9.54 5.01
N ILE A 148 -21.14 -9.32 5.58
CA ILE A 148 -21.46 -9.79 6.93
C ILE A 148 -21.70 -11.30 6.96
N THR A 149 -22.33 -11.85 5.90
CA THR A 149 -22.76 -13.26 5.87
C THR A 149 -21.68 -14.23 5.40
N ASN A 150 -20.77 -13.77 4.52
CA ASN A 150 -19.87 -14.69 3.81
C ASN A 150 -18.44 -14.70 4.40
N LEU A 151 -18.06 -13.71 5.22
CA LEU A 151 -16.75 -13.67 5.81
C LEU A 151 -16.70 -14.36 7.19
N PRO A 152 -15.76 -15.32 7.41
CA PRO A 152 -15.49 -15.84 8.74
C PRO A 152 -15.10 -14.71 9.71
N GLY A 153 -15.47 -14.81 10.99
CA GLY A 153 -15.29 -13.74 11.95
C GLY A 153 -13.85 -13.18 12.08
N ALA A 154 -12.85 -14.05 11.91
CA ALA A 154 -11.45 -13.61 11.91
C ALA A 154 -11.10 -12.74 10.68
N GLU A 155 -11.55 -13.14 9.48
CA GLU A 155 -11.36 -12.37 8.25
C GLU A 155 -12.20 -11.10 8.26
N GLN A 156 -13.44 -11.16 8.75
CA GLN A 156 -14.28 -9.97 8.93
C GLN A 156 -13.60 -8.93 9.81
N ARG A 157 -12.98 -9.35 10.92
CA ARG A 157 -12.21 -8.46 11.79
C ARG A 157 -11.04 -7.79 11.06
N LEU A 158 -10.27 -8.54 10.28
CA LEU A 158 -9.16 -7.99 9.49
C LEU A 158 -9.66 -7.04 8.39
N ALA A 159 -10.76 -7.38 7.73
CA ALA A 159 -11.36 -6.54 6.70
C ALA A 159 -11.90 -5.21 7.26
N ILE A 160 -12.59 -5.25 8.40
CA ILE A 160 -13.03 -4.03 9.09
C ILE A 160 -11.84 -3.19 9.56
N ALA A 161 -10.82 -3.81 10.17
CA ALA A 161 -9.60 -3.14 10.57
C ALA A 161 -8.88 -2.47 9.39
N GLN A 162 -8.82 -3.15 8.25
CA GLN A 162 -8.25 -2.65 7.01
C GLN A 162 -8.94 -1.35 6.54
N ILE A 163 -10.28 -1.33 6.57
CA ILE A 163 -11.07 -0.14 6.23
C ILE A 163 -10.82 0.97 7.25
N VAL A 164 -10.92 0.67 8.56
CA VAL A 164 -10.80 1.69 9.63
C VAL A 164 -9.43 2.33 9.64
N LEU A 165 -8.36 1.53 9.62
CA LEU A 165 -6.99 2.05 9.62
C LEU A 165 -6.70 2.90 8.39
N THR A 166 -7.18 2.50 7.21
CA THR A 166 -7.05 3.27 5.97
C THR A 166 -7.80 4.59 6.06
N MET A 167 -9.05 4.57 6.53
CA MET A 167 -9.89 5.77 6.57
C MET A 167 -9.42 6.77 7.63
N THR A 168 -9.01 6.30 8.81
CA THR A 168 -8.55 7.18 9.90
C THR A 168 -7.17 7.81 9.67
N ARG A 169 -6.41 7.34 8.67
CA ARG A 169 -5.21 8.04 8.18
C ARG A 169 -5.54 9.23 7.28
N ARG A 170 -6.78 9.36 6.83
CA ARG A 170 -7.20 10.50 6.01
C ARG A 170 -7.41 11.73 6.88
N ALA A 171 -6.90 12.87 6.42
CA ALA A 171 -7.15 14.15 7.07
C ALA A 171 -8.67 14.40 7.20
N GLY A 172 -9.09 14.76 8.38
CA GLY A 172 -10.50 15.05 8.68
C GLY A 172 -11.36 13.81 8.96
N VAL A 173 -10.79 12.60 9.08
CA VAL A 173 -11.51 11.39 9.50
C VAL A 173 -10.87 10.85 10.77
N GLY A 174 -11.57 10.93 11.89
CA GLY A 174 -11.12 10.39 13.17
C GLY A 174 -11.81 9.08 13.55
N GLN A 175 -12.98 8.82 12.99
CA GLN A 175 -13.80 7.66 13.33
C GLN A 175 -14.50 7.10 12.10
N VAL A 176 -14.90 5.84 12.19
CA VAL A 176 -15.66 5.13 11.16
C VAL A 176 -16.87 4.47 11.80
N THR A 177 -18.02 4.56 11.14
CA THR A 177 -19.24 3.82 11.48
C THR A 177 -19.63 2.94 10.29
N PHE A 178 -20.35 1.86 10.57
CA PHE A 178 -20.74 0.91 9.55
C PHE A 178 -22.24 0.75 9.47
N THR A 179 -22.74 0.65 8.25
CA THR A 179 -24.14 0.33 7.94
C THR A 179 -24.18 -0.82 6.93
N THR A 180 -25.32 -1.44 6.80
CA THR A 180 -25.64 -2.39 5.72
C THR A 180 -27.07 -2.07 5.28
N GLU A 181 -27.26 -1.78 4.00
CA GLU A 181 -28.56 -1.27 3.49
C GLU A 181 -29.08 -0.07 4.31
N SER A 182 -28.15 0.83 4.67
CA SER A 182 -28.42 2.01 5.51
C SER A 182 -28.88 1.72 6.95
N ARG A 183 -28.81 0.46 7.40
CA ARG A 183 -29.09 0.09 8.79
C ARG A 183 -27.79 0.00 9.58
N ALA A 184 -27.79 0.53 10.79
CA ALA A 184 -26.67 0.49 11.70
C ALA A 184 -26.18 -0.94 11.94
N GLN A 185 -24.88 -1.17 11.76
CA GLN A 185 -24.25 -2.49 11.84
C GLN A 185 -23.28 -2.55 13.02
N SER A 186 -23.28 -3.69 13.74
CA SER A 186 -22.22 -4.03 14.71
C SER A 186 -21.04 -4.62 13.97
N VAL A 187 -19.83 -4.21 14.34
CA VAL A 187 -18.57 -4.70 13.73
C VAL A 187 -17.58 -5.16 14.79
N PRO A 188 -16.73 -6.15 14.49
CA PRO A 188 -15.72 -6.62 15.42
C PRO A 188 -14.58 -5.59 15.54
N ARG A 189 -14.18 -5.30 16.81
CA ARG A 189 -12.95 -4.57 17.11
C ARG A 189 -11.71 -5.47 17.00
N GLY A 190 -10.53 -4.88 17.10
CA GLY A 190 -9.27 -5.60 16.99
C GLY A 190 -9.10 -6.74 18.01
N ARG A 191 -9.73 -6.67 19.17
CA ARG A 191 -9.73 -7.74 20.19
C ARG A 191 -10.79 -8.80 19.97
N GLY A 192 -11.72 -8.57 19.02
CA GLY A 192 -12.78 -9.50 18.64
C GLY A 192 -14.13 -9.25 19.30
N ASP A 193 -14.23 -8.29 20.22
CA ASP A 193 -15.51 -7.81 20.76
C ASP A 193 -16.28 -7.04 19.69
N LEU A 194 -17.61 -7.09 19.75
CA LEU A 194 -18.48 -6.36 18.82
C LEU A 194 -18.81 -4.96 19.37
N THR A 195 -18.96 -4.01 18.45
CA THR A 195 -19.56 -2.72 18.79
C THR A 195 -21.07 -2.86 18.99
N GLU A 196 -21.68 -1.88 19.64
CA GLU A 196 -23.11 -1.65 19.48
C GLU A 196 -23.44 -1.33 18.00
N PRO A 197 -24.66 -1.60 17.51
CA PRO A 197 -25.05 -1.22 16.16
C PRO A 197 -24.83 0.27 15.90
N GLY A 198 -24.04 0.60 14.88
CA GLY A 198 -23.66 1.98 14.54
C GLY A 198 -22.62 2.60 15.48
N GLY A 199 -22.07 1.83 16.41
CA GLY A 199 -20.97 2.28 17.26
C GLY A 199 -19.76 2.69 16.43
N ALA A 200 -19.24 3.91 16.68
CA ALA A 200 -18.05 4.40 16.00
C ALA A 200 -16.80 3.67 16.48
N VAL A 201 -15.90 3.40 15.57
CA VAL A 201 -14.56 2.82 15.82
C VAL A 201 -13.48 3.74 15.29
N ALA A 202 -12.34 3.71 15.93
CA ALA A 202 -11.17 4.51 15.59
C ALA A 202 -9.93 3.61 15.39
N CYS A 203 -8.82 4.20 15.00
CA CYS A 203 -7.55 3.51 14.86
C CYS A 203 -7.17 2.74 16.14
N ASP A 204 -7.36 3.35 17.33
CA ASP A 204 -7.00 2.75 18.62
C ASP A 204 -7.72 1.42 18.91
N ASP A 205 -8.92 1.24 18.39
CA ASP A 205 -9.67 -0.02 18.51
C ASP A 205 -8.96 -1.19 17.81
N TYR A 206 -8.04 -0.89 16.89
CA TYR A 206 -7.30 -1.88 16.08
C TYR A 206 -5.78 -1.77 16.26
N ALA A 207 -5.30 -1.01 17.24
CA ALA A 207 -3.87 -0.81 17.49
C ALA A 207 -3.10 -2.14 17.69
N ASN A 208 -3.77 -3.16 18.26
CA ASN A 208 -3.20 -4.50 18.45
C ASN A 208 -2.94 -5.28 17.13
N LEU A 209 -3.46 -4.81 16.01
CA LEU A 209 -3.24 -5.38 14.69
C LEU A 209 -2.16 -4.64 13.90
N LEU A 210 -1.63 -3.54 14.42
CA LEU A 210 -0.53 -2.79 13.82
C LEU A 210 0.82 -3.45 14.14
N PRO A 211 1.82 -3.33 13.26
CA PRO A 211 3.18 -3.77 13.53
C PRO A 211 3.80 -3.00 14.70
N ALA A 212 4.79 -3.60 15.35
CA ALA A 212 5.55 -2.93 16.40
C ALA A 212 6.19 -1.62 15.87
N GLY A 213 6.01 -0.53 16.61
CA GLY A 213 6.49 0.80 16.23
C GLY A 213 5.50 1.65 15.44
N TYR A 214 4.37 1.08 15.00
CA TYR A 214 3.26 1.86 14.47
C TYR A 214 2.30 2.28 15.57
N SER A 215 1.82 3.52 15.48
CA SER A 215 0.82 4.08 16.42
C SER A 215 -0.32 4.75 15.63
N CYS A 216 -1.41 4.90 16.26
CA CYS A 216 -2.57 5.69 15.80
C CYS A 216 -2.41 7.24 15.94
#